data_e8ea5f6c4a4676926649102c1857b99c
#
_entry.id   e8ea5f6c4a4676926649102c1857b99c
#
_cell.length_a   1.000
_cell.length_b   1.000
_cell.length_c   1.000
_cell.angle_alpha   90.00
_cell.angle_beta   90.00
_cell.angle_gamma   90.00
#
_symmetry.space_group_name_H-M   'P 1'
#
loop_
_entity.id
_entity.type
_entity.pdbx_description
1 polymer ?
#
loop_
_entity_poly.entity_id
_entity_poly.type
_entity_poly.pdbx_seq_one_letter_code
_entity_poly.pdbx_strand_id
1 'polypeptide(L)'
;MTIKKDILLNKFIIQTLSCFVFISCPLLADQPPIIQPNIPGIESKNLTPEQATDIANTLYTSADVNFMQGMIIHHNQAIVMSNLVDGRTNSPAIIDLAGRIKVSQDDEINFMENWLKERDEMTHSHHHTHHSMKGMATKEQLEELAASLGNSFDQLFL
;
A
#
# COMPACT_ATOMS: atom_id res chain seq x y z
N MET A 1 -62.84 -51.92 3.43
CA MET A 1 -61.67 -52.86 3.36
C MET A 1 -60.55 -52.13 2.67
N THR A 2 -59.92 -51.14 3.35
CA THR A 2 -58.74 -50.40 2.79
C THR A 2 -58.06 -49.59 3.90
N ILE A 3 -57.50 -50.22 4.90
CA ILE A 3 -56.62 -49.56 5.90
C ILE A 3 -55.50 -50.57 6.25
N LYS A 4 -54.56 -50.81 5.36
CA LYS A 4 -53.34 -51.57 5.67
C LYS A 4 -52.16 -51.28 4.76
N LYS A 5 -52.17 -50.18 3.98
CA LYS A 5 -51.02 -49.89 3.11
C LYS A 5 -50.13 -48.71 3.55
N ASP A 6 -50.58 -47.90 4.54
CA ASP A 6 -49.89 -46.67 4.87
C ASP A 6 -48.85 -46.75 6.02
N ILE A 7 -48.72 -47.93 6.63
CA ILE A 7 -47.80 -48.14 7.78
C ILE A 7 -46.40 -48.60 7.35
N LEU A 8 -46.24 -49.09 6.13
CA LEU A 8 -44.97 -49.61 5.66
C LEU A 8 -44.09 -48.59 4.94
N LEU A 9 -44.65 -47.45 4.55
CA LEU A 9 -43.87 -46.42 3.85
C LEU A 9 -43.19 -45.42 4.80
N ASN A 10 -43.60 -45.39 6.06
CA ASN A 10 -43.06 -44.43 7.05
C ASN A 10 -41.90 -44.99 7.89
N LYS A 11 -41.44 -46.23 7.65
CA LYS A 11 -40.30 -46.82 8.36
C LYS A 11 -38.98 -46.75 7.58
N PHE A 12 -39.03 -46.33 6.34
CA PHE A 12 -37.78 -46.25 5.49
C PHE A 12 -37.16 -44.83 5.38
N ILE A 13 -37.76 -43.82 5.96
CA ILE A 13 -37.29 -42.40 5.83
C ILE A 13 -36.47 -41.95 7.04
N ILE A 14 -36.37 -42.74 8.12
CA ILE A 14 -35.71 -42.30 9.38
C ILE A 14 -34.26 -42.86 9.56
N GLN A 15 -33.65 -43.45 8.54
CA GLN A 15 -32.35 -44.09 8.77
C GLN A 15 -31.21 -43.72 7.82
N THR A 16 -31.22 -42.46 7.33
CA THR A 16 -30.02 -41.91 6.64
C THR A 16 -29.72 -40.44 7.02
N LEU A 17 -29.89 -40.09 8.30
CA LEU A 17 -29.26 -38.91 8.82
C LEU A 17 -27.87 -39.33 9.33
N SER A 18 -26.99 -39.71 8.40
CA SER A 18 -25.60 -39.99 8.65
C SER A 18 -24.93 -38.67 9.04
N CYS A 19 -24.55 -38.59 10.29
CA CYS A 19 -23.81 -37.52 10.90
C CYS A 19 -22.50 -37.33 10.14
N PHE A 20 -22.46 -36.41 9.16
CA PHE A 20 -21.23 -35.87 8.62
C PHE A 20 -20.62 -34.96 9.69
N VAL A 21 -19.91 -35.53 10.63
CA VAL A 21 -18.98 -34.80 11.48
C VAL A 21 -17.86 -34.32 10.58
N PHE A 22 -17.95 -33.08 10.10
CA PHE A 22 -16.79 -32.38 9.57
C PHE A 22 -15.80 -32.21 10.72
N ILE A 23 -14.85 -33.11 10.83
CA ILE A 23 -13.63 -32.86 11.61
C ILE A 23 -12.89 -31.77 10.83
N SER A 24 -13.17 -30.53 11.18
CA SER A 24 -12.33 -29.40 10.81
C SER A 24 -11.00 -29.60 11.52
N CYS A 25 -10.10 -30.33 10.89
CA CYS A 25 -8.71 -30.34 11.29
C CYS A 25 -8.20 -28.90 11.08
N PRO A 26 -7.85 -28.13 12.11
CA PRO A 26 -7.16 -26.88 11.89
C PRO A 26 -5.85 -27.24 11.19
N LEU A 27 -5.71 -26.87 9.92
CA LEU A 27 -4.39 -26.76 9.31
C LEU A 27 -3.65 -25.69 10.12
N LEU A 28 -2.91 -26.14 11.12
CA LEU A 28 -1.84 -25.33 11.71
C LEU A 28 -0.77 -25.23 10.61
N ALA A 29 -0.96 -24.31 9.69
CA ALA A 29 0.10 -23.89 8.80
C ALA A 29 1.21 -23.37 9.72
N ASP A 30 2.33 -24.07 9.73
CA ASP A 30 3.52 -23.62 10.43
C ASP A 30 3.90 -22.26 9.86
N GLN A 31 3.66 -21.20 10.63
CA GLN A 31 3.94 -19.84 10.19
C GLN A 31 5.46 -19.69 10.10
N PRO A 32 5.99 -19.16 9.00
CA PRO A 32 7.43 -18.95 8.89
C PRO A 32 7.92 -18.07 10.05
N PRO A 33 9.09 -18.37 10.64
CA PRO A 33 9.60 -17.62 11.77
C PRO A 33 9.88 -16.16 11.37
N ILE A 34 9.47 -15.23 12.21
CA ILE A 34 9.82 -13.82 12.06
C ILE A 34 11.20 -13.63 12.70
N ILE A 35 12.19 -13.31 11.89
CA ILE A 35 13.58 -13.19 12.34
C ILE A 35 13.97 -11.71 12.37
N GLN A 36 14.35 -11.24 13.55
CA GLN A 36 15.01 -9.94 13.70
C GLN A 36 16.53 -10.13 13.50
N PRO A 37 17.12 -9.58 12.42
CA PRO A 37 18.56 -9.62 12.22
C PRO A 37 19.28 -8.83 13.30
N ASN A 38 20.48 -9.27 13.67
CA ASN A 38 21.34 -8.56 14.60
C ASN A 38 22.62 -8.09 13.88
N ILE A 39 23.48 -7.37 14.60
CA ILE A 39 24.78 -6.96 14.05
C ILE A 39 25.63 -8.19 13.72
N PRO A 40 26.55 -8.11 12.74
CA PRO A 40 27.41 -9.23 12.35
C PRO A 40 28.15 -9.83 13.55
N GLY A 41 28.05 -11.15 13.69
CA GLY A 41 28.66 -11.91 14.79
C GLY A 41 27.76 -12.12 16.02
N ILE A 42 26.56 -11.57 16.04
CA ILE A 42 25.55 -11.83 17.08
C ILE A 42 24.37 -12.57 16.46
N GLU A 43 23.89 -13.59 17.16
CA GLU A 43 22.79 -14.43 16.71
C GLU A 43 21.50 -13.60 16.50
N SER A 44 20.77 -13.89 15.42
CA SER A 44 19.47 -13.30 15.12
C SER A 44 18.42 -13.78 16.11
N LYS A 45 17.44 -12.94 16.41
CA LYS A 45 16.37 -13.23 17.38
C LYS A 45 15.09 -13.65 16.65
N ASN A 46 14.50 -14.75 17.07
CA ASN A 46 13.15 -15.14 16.65
C ASN A 46 12.12 -14.33 17.45
N LEU A 47 11.16 -13.75 16.74
CA LEU A 47 10.08 -12.95 17.33
C LEU A 47 8.75 -13.67 17.21
N THR A 48 7.86 -13.46 18.17
CA THR A 48 6.44 -13.74 17.99
C THR A 48 5.80 -12.64 17.13
N PRO A 49 4.61 -12.88 16.54
CA PRO A 49 3.87 -11.84 15.82
C PRO A 49 3.62 -10.58 16.68
N GLU A 50 3.31 -10.73 17.94
CA GLU A 50 3.09 -9.63 18.88
C GLU A 50 4.38 -8.84 19.12
N GLN A 51 5.50 -9.51 19.34
CA GLN A 51 6.81 -8.87 19.50
C GLN A 51 7.22 -8.12 18.22
N ALA A 52 6.95 -8.69 17.04
CA ALA A 52 7.23 -8.03 15.78
C ALA A 52 6.34 -6.78 15.60
N THR A 53 5.07 -6.87 15.99
CA THR A 53 4.14 -5.73 15.98
C THR A 53 4.58 -4.64 16.94
N ASP A 54 4.98 -5.00 18.15
CA ASP A 54 5.49 -4.04 19.14
C ASP A 54 6.74 -3.32 18.63
N ILE A 55 7.66 -4.05 17.98
CA ILE A 55 8.84 -3.45 17.35
C ILE A 55 8.45 -2.55 16.18
N ALA A 56 7.49 -2.96 15.35
CA ALA A 56 6.98 -2.16 14.23
C ALA A 56 6.26 -0.89 14.72
N ASN A 57 5.61 -0.96 15.88
CA ASN A 57 4.99 0.19 16.54
C ASN A 57 5.98 1.06 17.31
N THR A 58 7.28 0.71 17.30
CA THR A 58 8.28 1.51 17.99
C THR A 58 8.36 2.91 17.39
N LEU A 59 8.02 3.85 18.25
CA LEU A 59 8.55 5.18 18.40
C LEU A 59 8.98 5.84 17.07
N TYR A 60 8.00 6.29 16.31
CA TYR A 60 8.27 7.29 15.29
C TYR A 60 8.70 8.60 15.98
N THR A 61 9.48 9.39 15.28
CA THR A 61 9.95 10.70 15.74
C THR A 61 9.27 11.82 14.98
N SER A 62 9.38 13.04 15.48
CA SER A 62 8.94 14.21 14.71
C SER A 62 9.66 14.35 13.36
N ALA A 63 10.87 13.81 13.24
CA ALA A 63 11.61 13.76 11.97
C ALA A 63 10.94 12.82 10.96
N ASP A 64 10.41 11.68 11.42
CA ASP A 64 9.66 10.76 10.54
C ASP A 64 8.34 11.38 10.07
N VAL A 65 7.62 12.07 10.97
CA VAL A 65 6.39 12.81 10.62
C VAL A 65 6.69 13.87 9.57
N ASN A 66 7.72 14.69 9.79
CA ASN A 66 8.14 15.72 8.85
C ASN A 66 8.57 15.13 7.50
N PHE A 67 9.25 13.98 7.51
CA PHE A 67 9.63 13.26 6.30
C PHE A 67 8.40 12.82 5.51
N MET A 68 7.44 12.14 6.15
CA MET A 68 6.20 11.68 5.49
C MET A 68 5.40 12.85 4.92
N GLN A 69 5.20 13.92 5.68
CA GLN A 69 4.51 15.13 5.23
C GLN A 69 5.22 15.79 4.03
N GLY A 70 6.54 15.87 4.08
CA GLY A 70 7.34 16.43 2.99
C GLY A 70 7.31 15.55 1.74
N MET A 71 7.38 14.24 1.90
CA MET A 71 7.33 13.29 0.77
C MET A 71 5.97 13.26 0.09
N ILE A 72 4.87 13.45 0.80
CA ILE A 72 3.54 13.63 0.18
C ILE A 72 3.56 14.81 -0.80
N ILE A 73 4.16 15.93 -0.40
CA ILE A 73 4.27 17.12 -1.27
C ILE A 73 5.15 16.82 -2.48
N HIS A 74 6.28 16.14 -2.26
CA HIS A 74 7.22 15.76 -3.30
C HIS A 74 6.56 14.84 -4.34
N HIS A 75 5.84 13.80 -3.90
CA HIS A 75 5.15 12.86 -4.76
C HIS A 75 4.00 13.52 -5.54
N ASN A 76 3.26 14.42 -4.91
CA ASN A 76 2.26 15.22 -5.60
C ASN A 76 2.86 16.04 -6.74
N GLN A 77 4.06 16.63 -6.56
CA GLN A 77 4.73 17.33 -7.64
C GLN A 77 5.06 16.42 -8.82
N ALA A 78 5.54 15.20 -8.56
CA ALA A 78 5.82 14.23 -9.61
C ALA A 78 4.55 13.83 -10.39
N ILE A 79 3.40 13.71 -9.73
CA ILE A 79 2.10 13.50 -10.39
C ILE A 79 1.71 14.71 -11.24
N VAL A 80 1.89 15.93 -10.72
CA VAL A 80 1.63 17.18 -11.47
C VAL A 80 2.48 17.22 -12.75
N MET A 81 3.78 16.95 -12.65
CA MET A 81 4.68 16.90 -13.82
C MET A 81 4.25 15.81 -14.80
N SER A 82 3.92 14.61 -14.31
CA SER A 82 3.48 13.49 -15.14
C SER A 82 2.16 13.76 -15.88
N ASN A 83 1.27 14.57 -15.30
CA ASN A 83 0.03 14.99 -15.94
C ASN A 83 0.25 16.02 -17.07
N LEU A 84 1.40 16.69 -17.11
CA LEU A 84 1.75 17.58 -18.20
C LEU A 84 2.16 16.85 -19.49
N VAL A 85 2.46 15.56 -19.42
CA VAL A 85 2.94 14.76 -20.58
C VAL A 85 1.92 14.71 -21.73
N ASP A 86 0.62 14.68 -21.40
CA ASP A 86 -0.45 14.62 -22.41
C ASP A 86 -0.39 15.79 -23.37
N GLY A 87 -0.28 15.47 -24.67
CA GLY A 87 -0.24 16.46 -25.77
C GLY A 87 1.05 17.28 -25.86
N ARG A 88 2.07 17.01 -25.02
CA ARG A 88 3.35 17.73 -25.03
C ARG A 88 4.49 16.94 -25.65
N THR A 89 4.41 15.63 -25.65
CA THR A 89 5.41 14.74 -26.27
C THR A 89 4.76 13.63 -27.06
N ASN A 90 5.48 13.11 -28.07
CA ASN A 90 5.15 11.88 -28.78
C ASN A 90 6.13 10.74 -28.45
N SER A 91 7.01 10.93 -27.46
CA SER A 91 7.96 9.91 -27.02
C SER A 91 7.25 8.81 -26.26
N PRO A 92 7.17 7.57 -26.78
CA PRO A 92 6.52 6.46 -26.07
C PRO A 92 7.19 6.18 -24.72
N ALA A 93 8.51 6.38 -24.61
CA ALA A 93 9.25 6.16 -23.38
C ALA A 93 8.87 7.15 -22.29
N ILE A 94 8.67 8.43 -22.63
CA ILE A 94 8.24 9.47 -21.67
C ILE A 94 6.78 9.22 -21.24
N ILE A 95 5.91 8.87 -22.17
CA ILE A 95 4.49 8.57 -21.91
C ILE A 95 4.37 7.37 -20.95
N ASP A 96 5.11 6.30 -21.23
CA ASP A 96 5.11 5.10 -20.37
C ASP A 96 5.72 5.39 -18.99
N LEU A 97 6.83 6.14 -18.93
CA LEU A 97 7.45 6.55 -17.67
C LEU A 97 6.47 7.38 -16.81
N ALA A 98 5.83 8.37 -17.39
CA ALA A 98 4.87 9.21 -16.67
C ALA A 98 3.66 8.41 -16.18
N GLY A 99 3.19 7.44 -16.96
CA GLY A 99 2.12 6.52 -16.55
C GLY A 99 2.50 5.71 -15.32
N ARG A 100 3.71 5.16 -15.30
CA ARG A 100 4.22 4.41 -14.12
C ARG A 100 4.43 5.30 -12.90
N ILE A 101 4.97 6.50 -13.10
CA ILE A 101 5.14 7.48 -12.02
C ILE A 101 3.78 7.78 -11.38
N LYS A 102 2.75 8.10 -12.15
CA LYS A 102 1.42 8.41 -11.61
C LYS A 102 0.89 7.33 -10.70
N VAL A 103 0.93 6.07 -11.15
CA VAL A 103 0.42 4.93 -10.36
C VAL A 103 1.24 4.72 -9.09
N SER A 104 2.58 4.66 -9.22
CA SER A 104 3.46 4.41 -8.06
C SER A 104 3.35 5.52 -7.02
N GLN A 105 3.35 6.79 -7.46
CA GLN A 105 3.32 7.93 -6.53
C GLN A 105 1.97 8.07 -5.82
N ASP A 106 0.86 7.71 -6.48
CA ASP A 106 -0.47 7.72 -5.87
C ASP A 106 -0.56 6.66 -4.75
N ASP A 107 -0.07 5.45 -4.99
CA ASP A 107 0.00 4.38 -4.00
C ASP A 107 0.89 4.77 -2.79
N GLU A 108 2.03 5.41 -3.06
CA GLU A 108 2.96 5.85 -2.02
C GLU A 108 2.39 7.01 -1.18
N ILE A 109 1.66 7.95 -1.79
CA ILE A 109 0.94 9.01 -1.06
C ILE A 109 -0.09 8.39 -0.13
N ASN A 110 -0.92 7.46 -0.63
CA ASN A 110 -1.91 6.77 0.19
C ASN A 110 -1.28 6.03 1.37
N PHE A 111 -0.14 5.38 1.16
CA PHE A 111 0.62 4.73 2.24
C PHE A 111 1.06 5.74 3.31
N MET A 112 1.68 6.85 2.89
CA MET A 112 2.18 7.88 3.82
C MET A 112 1.06 8.56 4.59
N GLU A 113 -0.06 8.87 3.92
CA GLU A 113 -1.24 9.43 4.57
C GLU A 113 -1.83 8.47 5.62
N ASN A 114 -1.94 7.19 5.30
CA ASN A 114 -2.43 6.19 6.23
C ASN A 114 -1.48 6.03 7.42
N TRP A 115 -0.17 6.02 7.17
CA TRP A 115 0.84 5.96 8.24
C TRP A 115 0.71 7.13 9.22
N LEU A 116 0.48 8.34 8.72
CA LEU A 116 0.24 9.53 9.56
C LEU A 116 -1.08 9.42 10.31
N LYS A 117 -2.17 9.06 9.64
CA LYS A 117 -3.51 8.92 10.24
C LYS A 117 -3.55 7.88 11.36
N GLU A 118 -2.88 6.74 11.19
CA GLU A 118 -2.79 5.69 12.21
C GLU A 118 -2.06 6.14 13.49
N ARG A 119 -1.35 7.25 13.43
CA ARG A 119 -0.59 7.86 14.53
C ARG A 119 -1.18 9.16 15.03
N ASP A 120 -2.41 9.47 14.61
CA ASP A 120 -3.09 10.75 14.90
C ASP A 120 -2.28 11.98 14.47
N GLU A 121 -1.41 11.82 13.46
CA GLU A 121 -0.61 12.89 12.89
C GLU A 121 -1.31 13.51 11.67
N MET A 122 -1.12 14.81 11.48
CA MET A 122 -1.67 15.50 10.33
C MET A 122 -0.95 15.12 9.05
N THR A 123 -1.68 15.01 7.95
CA THR A 123 -1.13 14.71 6.62
C THR A 123 -0.38 15.88 5.98
N HIS A 124 -0.49 17.08 6.56
CA HIS A 124 0.21 18.27 6.09
C HIS A 124 0.74 19.08 7.28
N SER A 125 1.88 19.73 7.09
CA SER A 125 2.47 20.59 8.11
C SER A 125 1.79 21.96 8.11
N HIS A 126 1.38 22.45 9.28
CA HIS A 126 0.94 23.85 9.45
C HIS A 126 2.10 24.84 9.43
N HIS A 127 3.31 24.39 9.61
CA HIS A 127 4.50 25.21 9.45
C HIS A 127 4.87 25.29 7.97
N HIS A 128 4.25 26.23 7.26
CA HIS A 128 4.62 26.62 5.89
C HIS A 128 6.01 27.29 5.82
N THR A 129 6.99 26.75 6.51
CA THR A 129 8.34 27.01 6.07
C THR A 129 8.54 26.11 4.86
N HIS A 130 8.51 26.73 3.68
CA HIS A 130 8.94 26.17 2.41
C HIS A 130 10.40 25.68 2.51
N HIS A 131 10.65 24.69 3.32
CA HIS A 131 11.81 23.85 3.10
C HIS A 131 11.46 22.99 1.89
N SER A 132 11.67 23.58 0.72
CA SER A 132 11.64 22.82 -0.51
C SER A 132 12.59 21.63 -0.30
N MET A 133 12.02 20.43 -0.27
CA MET A 133 12.86 19.22 -0.20
C MET A 133 13.82 19.27 -1.37
N LYS A 134 15.06 18.83 -1.14
CA LYS A 134 16.05 18.74 -2.22
C LYS A 134 15.47 17.87 -3.34
N GLY A 135 15.59 18.35 -4.56
CA GLY A 135 15.09 17.66 -5.74
C GLY A 135 13.72 18.10 -6.23
N MET A 136 13.02 18.98 -5.50
CA MET A 136 11.79 19.57 -6.02
C MET A 136 12.08 20.61 -7.10
N ALA A 137 11.28 20.59 -8.17
CA ALA A 137 11.27 21.63 -9.16
C ALA A 137 10.70 22.93 -8.56
N THR A 138 11.30 24.07 -8.91
CA THR A 138 10.78 25.37 -8.53
C THR A 138 9.51 25.70 -9.31
N LYS A 139 8.80 26.74 -8.89
CA LYS A 139 7.62 27.21 -9.61
C LYS A 139 7.97 27.59 -11.06
N GLU A 140 9.09 28.30 -11.23
CA GLU A 140 9.57 28.74 -12.54
C GLU A 140 9.92 27.57 -13.44
N GLN A 141 10.55 26.51 -12.89
CA GLN A 141 10.85 25.27 -13.64
C GLN A 141 9.57 24.52 -14.04
N LEU A 142 8.56 24.49 -13.18
CA LEU A 142 7.26 23.89 -13.53
C LEU A 142 6.52 24.69 -14.61
N GLU A 143 6.58 26.02 -14.56
CA GLU A 143 6.01 26.90 -15.59
C GLU A 143 6.73 26.73 -16.93
N GLU A 144 8.05 26.61 -16.92
CA GLU A 144 8.86 26.33 -18.12
C GLU A 144 8.52 24.97 -18.70
N LEU A 145 8.44 23.92 -17.88
CA LEU A 145 8.02 22.57 -18.28
C LEU A 145 6.62 22.61 -18.91
N ALA A 146 5.68 23.28 -18.27
CA ALA A 146 4.29 23.38 -18.73
C ALA A 146 4.15 24.14 -20.07
N ALA A 147 5.06 25.08 -20.34
CA ALA A 147 5.07 25.85 -21.59
C ALA A 147 5.82 25.14 -22.73
N SER A 148 6.61 24.11 -22.44
CA SER A 148 7.46 23.43 -23.41
C SER A 148 6.70 22.31 -24.17
N LEU A 149 7.21 21.93 -25.36
CA LEU A 149 6.66 20.90 -26.24
C LEU A 149 7.78 20.10 -26.91
N GLY A 150 7.47 18.85 -27.28
CA GLY A 150 8.38 17.97 -28.03
C GLY A 150 9.69 17.74 -27.29
N ASN A 151 10.81 17.77 -27.98
CA ASN A 151 12.13 17.50 -27.40
C ASN A 151 12.50 18.44 -26.24
N SER A 152 12.04 19.70 -26.25
CA SER A 152 12.31 20.60 -25.14
C SER A 152 11.55 20.17 -23.88
N PHE A 153 10.31 19.73 -24.02
CA PHE A 153 9.57 19.11 -22.93
C PHE A 153 10.26 17.86 -22.41
N ASP A 154 10.67 16.97 -23.30
CA ASP A 154 11.32 15.70 -22.96
C ASP A 154 12.60 15.90 -22.15
N GLN A 155 13.40 16.91 -22.50
CA GLN A 155 14.63 17.27 -21.80
C GLN A 155 14.40 17.88 -20.41
N LEU A 156 13.33 18.66 -20.26
CA LEU A 156 12.99 19.27 -18.97
C LEU A 156 12.29 18.30 -18.03
N PHE A 157 11.60 17.30 -18.59
CA PHE A 157 10.89 16.29 -17.82
C PHE A 157 11.82 15.25 -17.20
N LEU A 158 12.96 14.93 -17.83
CA LEU A 158 13.95 13.94 -17.40
C LEU A 158 14.99 14.55 -16.47
#